data_7fa2e557362df104b5c84bc0009ed00e
#
_entry.id   7fa2e557362df104b5c84bc0009ed00e
#
_cell.length_a   1.000
_cell.length_b   1.000
_cell.length_c   1.000
_cell.angle_alpha   90.00
_cell.angle_beta   90.00
_cell.angle_gamma   90.00
#
_symmetry.space_group_name_H-M   'P 1'
#
loop_
_entity.id
_entity.type
_entity.pdbx_description
1 polymer ?
#
loop_
_entity_poly.entity_id
_entity_poly.type
_entity_poly.pdbx_seq_one_letter_code
_entity_poly.pdbx_strand_id
1 'polypeptide(L)'
;MEISQTGLLEVDLENKSESISVESDDKIEKIVKALSSRTRRKILQHIQEEPMDVSNIASVLNMTEANISAQIKKLEEAGLINCSYSSGDHGVRKISSLKYNRLVIKFA
;
A
#
# COMPACT_ATOMS: atom_id res chain seq x y z
N MET A 1 34.59 0.40 11.22
CA MET A 1 33.90 -0.05 10.01
C MET A 1 32.58 0.69 9.87
N GLU A 2 32.36 1.23 8.72
CA GLU A 2 31.15 1.93 8.45
C GLU A 2 30.02 0.96 8.10
N ILE A 3 28.88 1.13 8.78
CA ILE A 3 27.72 0.28 8.52
C ILE A 3 26.84 1.00 7.51
N SER A 4 26.70 0.42 6.34
CA SER A 4 25.80 0.93 5.31
C SER A 4 24.34 0.74 5.76
N GLN A 5 23.51 1.77 5.55
CA GLN A 5 22.07 1.67 5.81
C GLN A 5 21.38 0.71 4.84
N THR A 6 22.06 0.31 3.77
CA THR A 6 21.54 -0.63 2.78
C THR A 6 21.92 -2.07 3.08
N GLY A 7 22.50 -2.33 4.28
CA GLY A 7 23.11 -3.61 4.60
C GLY A 7 22.17 -4.72 5.04
N LEU A 8 20.88 -4.44 5.33
CA LEU A 8 19.99 -5.41 5.96
C LEU A 8 19.07 -6.10 4.95
N LEU A 9 18.29 -5.34 4.23
CA LEU A 9 17.35 -5.87 3.25
C LEU A 9 17.35 -4.99 2.02
N GLU A 10 16.90 -5.57 0.93
CA GLU A 10 16.58 -4.85 -0.31
C GLU A 10 15.17 -5.21 -0.72
N VAL A 11 14.35 -4.22 -1.02
CA VAL A 11 12.98 -4.44 -1.46
C VAL A 11 12.82 -3.89 -2.87
N ASP A 12 12.38 -4.73 -3.79
CA ASP A 12 12.04 -4.33 -5.15
C ASP A 12 10.53 -4.22 -5.27
N LEU A 13 10.06 -3.07 -5.74
CA LEU A 13 8.66 -2.79 -6.03
C LEU A 13 8.50 -2.68 -7.53
N GLU A 14 7.61 -3.47 -8.10
CA GLU A 14 7.48 -3.61 -9.55
C GLU A 14 6.05 -3.49 -10.02
N ASN A 15 5.87 -2.88 -11.19
CA ASN A 15 4.65 -2.96 -11.98
C ASN A 15 5.05 -3.16 -13.44
N LYS A 16 4.07 -3.11 -14.36
CA LYS A 16 4.32 -3.38 -15.78
C LYS A 16 5.31 -2.41 -16.43
N SER A 17 5.42 -1.18 -15.92
CA SER A 17 6.20 -0.12 -16.55
C SER A 17 7.47 0.25 -15.81
N GLU A 18 7.59 -0.12 -14.53
CA GLU A 18 8.75 0.28 -13.74
C GLU A 18 9.10 -0.71 -12.63
N SER A 19 10.35 -0.63 -12.19
CA SER A 19 10.87 -1.36 -11.04
C SER A 19 11.69 -0.38 -10.21
N ILE A 20 11.43 -0.35 -8.92
CA ILE A 20 12.12 0.53 -7.98
C ILE A 20 12.73 -0.31 -6.88
N SER A 21 14.02 -0.10 -6.60
CA SER A 21 14.70 -0.71 -5.46
C SER A 21 14.67 0.23 -4.28
N VAL A 22 14.19 -0.27 -3.14
CA VAL A 22 14.17 0.47 -1.88
C VAL A 22 15.25 -0.12 -0.98
N GLU A 23 16.19 0.72 -0.58
CA GLU A 23 17.34 0.29 0.24
C GLU A 23 17.33 0.93 1.63
N SER A 24 16.61 2.04 1.79
CA SER A 24 16.48 2.70 3.09
C SER A 24 15.78 1.80 4.11
N ASP A 25 16.44 1.52 5.20
CA ASP A 25 15.88 0.68 6.25
C ASP A 25 14.58 1.25 6.82
N ASP A 26 14.50 2.57 6.98
CA ASP A 26 13.29 3.22 7.46
C ASP A 26 12.10 3.01 6.53
N LYS A 27 12.33 3.10 5.22
CA LYS A 27 11.29 2.86 4.22
C LYS A 27 10.88 1.40 4.18
N ILE A 28 11.86 0.50 4.26
CA ILE A 28 11.61 -0.95 4.29
C ILE A 28 10.76 -1.29 5.53
N GLU A 29 11.08 -0.72 6.67
CA GLU A 29 10.30 -0.94 7.89
C GLU A 29 8.83 -0.51 7.72
N LYS A 30 8.58 0.63 7.10
CA LYS A 30 7.21 1.09 6.83
C LYS A 30 6.46 0.12 5.93
N ILE A 31 7.13 -0.38 4.88
CA ILE A 31 6.54 -1.35 3.96
C ILE A 31 6.21 -2.65 4.70
N VAL A 32 7.14 -3.18 5.46
CA VAL A 32 6.94 -4.42 6.20
C VAL A 32 5.83 -4.27 7.23
N LYS A 33 5.80 -3.18 7.97
CA LYS A 33 4.73 -2.90 8.94
C LYS A 33 3.37 -2.78 8.26
N ALA A 34 3.30 -2.12 7.12
CA ALA A 34 2.05 -2.00 6.38
C ALA A 34 1.52 -3.37 5.97
N LEU A 35 2.39 -4.30 5.63
CA LEU A 35 2.02 -5.65 5.20
C LEU A 35 1.77 -6.61 6.37
N SER A 36 2.07 -6.22 7.59
CA SER A 36 1.91 -7.08 8.77
C SER A 36 0.45 -7.21 9.22
N SER A 37 -0.44 -6.36 8.74
CA SER A 37 -1.86 -6.39 9.08
C SER A 37 -2.65 -7.21 8.08
N ARG A 38 -3.43 -8.17 8.60
CA ARG A 38 -4.33 -8.97 7.77
C ARG A 38 -5.34 -8.09 7.02
N THR A 39 -5.90 -7.10 7.69
CA THR A 39 -6.86 -6.19 7.07
C THR A 39 -6.23 -5.43 5.90
N ARG A 40 -5.03 -4.90 6.07
CA ARG A 40 -4.34 -4.19 5.00
C ARG A 40 -3.99 -5.12 3.83
N ARG A 41 -3.59 -6.36 4.11
CA ARG A 41 -3.35 -7.33 3.03
C ARG A 41 -4.64 -7.64 2.25
N LYS A 42 -5.77 -7.73 2.94
CA LYS A 42 -7.08 -7.92 2.28
C LYS A 42 -7.44 -6.73 1.39
N ILE A 43 -7.19 -5.52 1.88
CA ILE A 43 -7.42 -4.31 1.08
C ILE A 43 -6.60 -4.37 -0.21
N LEU A 44 -5.31 -4.67 -0.10
CA LEU A 44 -4.43 -4.77 -1.27
C LEU A 44 -4.93 -5.82 -2.27
N GLN A 45 -5.39 -6.95 -1.77
CA GLN A 45 -5.94 -8.02 -2.62
C GLN A 45 -7.15 -7.53 -3.42
N HIS A 46 -8.06 -6.82 -2.76
CA HIS A 46 -9.27 -6.32 -3.43
C HIS A 46 -8.96 -5.24 -4.46
N ILE A 47 -8.10 -4.28 -4.14
CA ILE A 47 -7.77 -3.20 -5.07
C ILE A 47 -6.80 -3.64 -6.17
N GLN A 48 -6.21 -4.82 -6.07
CA GLN A 48 -5.41 -5.40 -7.14
C GLN A 48 -6.26 -5.68 -8.38
N GLU A 49 -7.49 -6.13 -8.18
CA GLU A 49 -8.41 -6.44 -9.28
C GLU A 49 -8.89 -5.16 -9.96
N GLU A 50 -9.30 -4.17 -9.17
CA GLU A 50 -9.75 -2.87 -9.67
C GLU A 50 -9.66 -1.81 -8.58
N PRO A 51 -9.47 -0.55 -8.94
CA PRO A 51 -9.52 0.53 -7.95
C PRO A 51 -10.88 0.56 -7.24
N MET A 52 -10.86 0.86 -5.95
CA MET A 52 -12.07 0.88 -5.13
C MET A 52 -12.08 2.11 -4.22
N ASP A 53 -13.27 2.64 -3.94
CA ASP A 53 -13.41 3.70 -2.96
C ASP A 53 -13.55 3.13 -1.54
N VAL A 54 -13.39 4.01 -0.54
CA VAL A 54 -13.42 3.63 0.88
C VAL A 54 -14.73 2.91 1.24
N SER A 55 -15.84 3.43 0.74
CA SER A 55 -17.16 2.88 1.03
C SER A 55 -17.31 1.45 0.54
N ASN A 56 -16.86 1.18 -0.68
CA ASN A 56 -16.91 -0.15 -1.27
C ASN A 56 -15.98 -1.12 -0.53
N ILE A 57 -14.78 -0.70 -0.18
CA ILE A 57 -13.84 -1.53 0.58
C ILE A 57 -14.45 -1.89 1.94
N ALA A 58 -14.99 -0.89 2.63
CA ALA A 58 -15.64 -1.10 3.93
C ALA A 58 -16.78 -2.11 3.84
N SER A 59 -17.60 -1.99 2.81
CA SER A 59 -18.73 -2.91 2.58
C SER A 59 -18.23 -4.34 2.31
N VAL A 60 -17.27 -4.50 1.43
CA VAL A 60 -16.73 -5.83 1.07
C VAL A 60 -16.08 -6.51 2.27
N LEU A 61 -15.36 -5.75 3.10
CA LEU A 61 -14.67 -6.30 4.27
C LEU A 61 -15.54 -6.32 5.53
N ASN A 62 -16.76 -5.79 5.45
CA ASN A 62 -17.66 -5.68 6.59
C ASN A 62 -17.02 -4.93 7.76
N MET A 63 -16.46 -3.78 7.44
CA MET A 63 -15.78 -2.90 8.40
C MET A 63 -16.31 -1.48 8.28
N THR A 64 -16.03 -0.64 9.27
CA THR A 64 -16.43 0.76 9.23
C THR A 64 -15.56 1.53 8.23
N GLU A 65 -16.11 2.58 7.64
CA GLU A 65 -15.35 3.45 6.74
C GLU A 65 -14.21 4.15 7.48
N ALA A 66 -14.41 4.51 8.74
CA ALA A 66 -13.38 5.11 9.56
C ALA A 66 -12.17 4.19 9.72
N ASN A 67 -12.42 2.90 10.00
CA ASN A 67 -11.34 1.92 10.10
C ASN A 67 -10.63 1.75 8.77
N ILE A 68 -11.37 1.59 7.68
CA ILE A 68 -10.77 1.45 6.34
C ILE A 68 -9.95 2.68 5.97
N SER A 69 -10.45 3.89 6.23
CA SER A 69 -9.71 5.12 5.98
C SER A 69 -8.37 5.14 6.70
N ALA A 70 -8.35 4.70 7.96
CA ALA A 70 -7.12 4.62 8.75
C ALA A 70 -6.13 3.61 8.16
N GLN A 71 -6.62 2.46 7.68
CA GLN A 71 -5.76 1.45 7.06
C GLN A 71 -5.21 1.91 5.71
N ILE A 72 -6.03 2.57 4.91
CA ILE A 72 -5.62 3.11 3.62
C ILE A 72 -4.52 4.16 3.81
N LYS A 73 -4.64 5.01 4.82
CA LYS A 73 -3.62 6.00 5.12
C LYS A 73 -2.26 5.36 5.38
N LYS A 74 -2.23 4.25 6.12
CA LYS A 74 -0.98 3.52 6.40
C LYS A 74 -0.38 2.92 5.13
N LEU A 75 -1.20 2.39 4.24
CA LEU A 75 -0.75 1.86 2.95
C LEU A 75 -0.21 2.97 2.05
N GLU A 76 -0.87 4.12 2.06
CA GLU A 76 -0.47 5.29 1.29
C GLU A 76 0.87 5.84 1.79
N GLU A 77 1.03 5.95 3.11
CA GLU A 77 2.27 6.42 3.72
C GLU A 77 3.45 5.47 3.45
N ALA A 78 3.17 4.18 3.30
CA ALA A 78 4.18 3.19 2.93
C ALA A 78 4.51 3.20 1.44
N GLY A 79 3.78 3.98 0.63
CA GLY A 79 4.02 4.09 -0.79
C GLY A 79 3.55 2.90 -1.62
N LEU A 80 2.64 2.09 -1.08
CA LEU A 80 2.17 0.87 -1.76
C LEU A 80 0.95 1.10 -2.65
N ILE A 81 0.22 2.17 -2.41
CA ILE A 81 -1.01 2.48 -3.15
C ILE A 81 -1.02 3.93 -3.59
N ASN A 82 -1.80 4.20 -4.63
CA ASN A 82 -2.13 5.54 -5.06
C ASN A 82 -3.57 5.84 -4.65
N CYS A 83 -3.82 7.08 -4.24
CA CYS A 83 -5.15 7.54 -3.95
C CYS A 83 -5.49 8.72 -4.85
N SER A 84 -6.69 8.69 -5.43
CA SER A 84 -7.22 9.79 -6.21
C SER A 84 -8.58 10.18 -5.66
N TYR A 85 -9.02 11.38 -5.99
CA TYR A 85 -10.29 11.90 -5.52
C TYR A 85 -11.19 12.15 -6.73
N SER A 86 -12.44 11.71 -6.62
CA SER A 86 -13.44 11.90 -7.67
C SER A 86 -14.67 12.53 -7.05
N SER A 87 -15.23 13.54 -7.73
CA SER A 87 -16.50 14.15 -7.34
C SER A 87 -17.65 13.33 -7.88
N GLY A 88 -18.64 13.08 -7.03
CA GLY A 88 -19.84 12.37 -7.40
C GLY A 88 -21.07 13.05 -6.81
N ASP A 89 -22.24 12.48 -7.04
CA ASP A 89 -23.53 13.03 -6.56
C ASP A 89 -23.61 13.11 -5.04
N HIS A 90 -22.81 12.31 -4.35
CA HIS A 90 -22.79 12.24 -2.89
C HIS A 90 -21.51 12.79 -2.27
N GLY A 91 -20.80 13.67 -2.98
CA GLY A 91 -19.58 14.29 -2.50
C GLY A 91 -18.32 13.68 -3.09
N VAL A 92 -17.20 13.93 -2.42
CA VAL A 92 -15.89 13.49 -2.89
C VAL A 92 -15.63 12.03 -2.48
N ARG A 93 -15.22 11.21 -3.43
CA ARG A 93 -14.84 9.82 -3.20
C ARG A 93 -13.33 9.69 -3.24
N LYS A 94 -12.76 9.00 -2.27
CA LYS A 94 -11.34 8.64 -2.27
C LYS A 94 -11.20 7.24 -2.86
N ILE A 95 -10.51 7.16 -3.99
CA ILE A 95 -10.34 5.91 -4.73
C ILE A 95 -8.90 5.45 -4.57
N SER A 96 -8.74 4.21 -4.12
CA SER A 96 -7.43 3.60 -3.92
C SER A 96 -7.13 2.60 -5.03
N SER A 97 -5.91 2.64 -5.53
CA SER A 97 -5.41 1.71 -6.54
C SER A 97 -4.03 1.21 -6.16
N LEU A 98 -3.72 0.00 -6.59
CA LEU A 98 -2.42 -0.59 -6.32
C LEU A 98 -1.35 0.11 -7.17
N LYS A 99 -0.27 0.54 -6.54
CA LYS A 99 0.83 1.20 -7.24
C LYS A 99 1.79 0.20 -7.86
N TYR A 100 2.05 -0.89 -7.13
CA TYR A 100 2.92 -1.97 -7.58
C TYR A 100 2.19 -3.30 -7.40
N ASN A 101 2.32 -4.19 -8.36
CA ASN A 101 1.67 -5.51 -8.26
C ASN A 101 2.61 -6.61 -7.80
N ARG A 102 3.89 -6.29 -7.61
CA ARG A 102 4.88 -7.25 -7.13
C ARG A 102 5.84 -6.59 -6.16
N LEU A 103 6.13 -7.30 -5.10
CA LEU A 103 7.09 -6.88 -4.08
C LEU A 103 8.01 -8.06 -3.80
N VAL A 104 9.32 -7.84 -3.91
CA VAL A 104 10.33 -8.86 -3.65
C VAL A 104 11.24 -8.37 -2.55
N ILE A 105 11.39 -9.17 -1.51
CA ILE A 105 12.31 -8.87 -0.40
C ILE A 105 13.52 -9.78 -0.53
N LYS A 106 14.70 -9.18 -0.52
CA LYS A 106 15.96 -9.90 -0.59
C LYS A 106 16.77 -9.61 0.67
N PHE A 107 17.47 -10.60 1.15
CA PHE A 107 18.50 -10.39 2.17
C PHE A 107 19.74 -9.84 1.47
N ALA A 108 20.18 -8.70 1.93
CA ALA A 108 21.33 -8.03 1.33
C ALA A 108 22.65 -8.56 1.90
#